data_321e2b4f4f4139188997f7236829b5d0
#
_entry.id   321e2b4f4f4139188997f7236829b5d0
#
_cell.length_a   1.000
_cell.length_b   1.000
_cell.length_c   1.000
_cell.angle_alpha   90.00
_cell.angle_beta   90.00
_cell.angle_gamma   90.00
#
_symmetry.space_group_name_H-M   'P 1'
#
loop_
_entity.id
_entity.type
_entity.pdbx_description
1 polymer ?
#
loop_
_entity_poly.entity_id
_entity_poly.type
_entity_poly.pdbx_seq_one_letter_code
_entity_poly.pdbx_strand_id
1 'polypeptide(L)'
;MKMITTDLIRGSLKTIVLKLLKENGRMYGYEITRSVEELTRGQIKLTYGALYPVLHKLEKDGILVTESGNYNNRIRIYYSLTEKGESVVTEKIREMKEFIDSLQNIINPQPGLNHA
;
A
#
# COMPACT_ATOMS: atom_id res chain seq x y z
N MET A 1 -21.62 -7.62 -2.67
CA MET A 1 -20.86 -6.63 -1.91
C MET A 1 -20.07 -5.77 -2.88
N LYS A 2 -20.20 -4.45 -2.76
CA LYS A 2 -19.48 -3.54 -3.65
C LYS A 2 -18.01 -3.49 -3.24
N MET A 3 -17.13 -3.60 -4.24
CA MET A 3 -15.71 -3.36 -4.02
C MET A 3 -15.45 -1.85 -3.85
N ILE A 4 -14.41 -1.54 -3.11
CA ILE A 4 -13.95 -0.15 -2.94
C ILE A 4 -13.35 0.31 -4.27
N THR A 5 -13.73 1.50 -4.73
CA THR A 5 -13.31 2.00 -6.02
C THR A 5 -11.84 2.41 -6.03
N THR A 6 -11.23 2.38 -7.21
CA THR A 6 -9.85 2.81 -7.41
C THR A 6 -9.65 4.27 -6.98
N ASP A 7 -10.65 5.13 -7.19
CA ASP A 7 -10.54 6.53 -6.80
C ASP A 7 -10.34 6.71 -5.30
N LEU A 8 -11.02 5.90 -4.48
CA LEU A 8 -10.83 5.94 -3.03
C LEU A 8 -9.48 5.39 -2.61
N ILE A 9 -8.95 4.43 -3.36
CA ILE A 9 -7.70 3.75 -3.01
C ILE A 9 -6.47 4.56 -3.44
N ARG A 10 -6.57 5.30 -4.53
CA ARG A 10 -5.43 5.93 -5.21
C ARG A 10 -4.50 6.69 -4.27
N GLY A 11 -5.03 7.49 -3.39
CA GLY A 11 -4.24 8.29 -2.46
C GLY A 11 -3.53 7.48 -1.39
N SER A 12 -3.96 6.25 -1.15
CA SER A 12 -3.40 5.39 -0.10
C SER A 12 -2.54 4.26 -0.64
N LEU A 13 -2.49 4.08 -1.96
CA LEU A 13 -1.85 2.91 -2.55
C LEU A 13 -0.35 2.84 -2.25
N LYS A 14 0.33 3.96 -2.28
CA LYS A 14 1.75 4.03 -1.91
C LYS A 14 1.98 3.49 -0.51
N THR A 15 1.19 3.94 0.46
CA THR A 15 1.33 3.49 1.85
C THR A 15 0.99 2.02 2.00
N ILE A 16 -0.04 1.54 1.30
CA ILE A 16 -0.40 0.12 1.31
C ILE A 16 0.76 -0.74 0.85
N VAL A 17 1.37 -0.40 -0.29
CA VAL A 17 2.51 -1.12 -0.84
C VAL A 17 3.68 -1.13 0.15
N LEU A 18 4.02 0.02 0.69
CA LEU A 18 5.14 0.15 1.63
C LEU A 18 4.90 -0.67 2.89
N LYS A 19 3.70 -0.66 3.43
CA LYS A 19 3.36 -1.43 4.62
C LYS A 19 3.49 -2.93 4.37
N LEU A 20 3.00 -3.40 3.23
CA LEU A 20 3.11 -4.82 2.89
C LEU A 20 4.56 -5.26 2.76
N LEU A 21 5.40 -4.44 2.14
CA LEU A 21 6.82 -4.77 2.00
C LEU A 21 7.54 -4.74 3.34
N LYS A 22 7.15 -3.83 4.24
CA LYS A 22 7.70 -3.82 5.59
C LYS A 22 7.38 -5.11 6.34
N GLU A 23 6.16 -5.60 6.21
CA GLU A 23 5.73 -6.81 6.93
C GLU A 23 6.30 -8.09 6.33
N ASN A 24 6.44 -8.15 5.01
CA ASN A 24 6.75 -9.41 4.31
C ASN A 24 8.16 -9.47 3.74
N GLY A 25 8.92 -8.40 3.81
CA GLY A 25 10.27 -8.31 3.28
C GLY A 25 10.27 -8.02 1.80
N ARG A 26 10.25 -9.03 0.96
CA ARG A 26 10.20 -8.82 -0.49
C ARG A 26 8.98 -9.49 -1.08
N MET A 27 8.41 -8.85 -2.09
CA MET A 27 7.21 -9.36 -2.75
C MET A 27 7.26 -9.02 -4.24
N TYR A 28 6.67 -9.89 -5.06
CA TYR A 28 6.42 -9.53 -6.45
C TYR A 28 4.96 -9.08 -6.61
N GLY A 29 4.65 -8.49 -7.77
CA GLY A 29 3.37 -7.80 -7.95
C GLY A 29 2.14 -8.63 -7.64
N TYR A 30 2.14 -9.90 -8.08
CA TYR A 30 1.01 -10.80 -7.80
C TYR A 30 0.79 -10.99 -6.30
N GLU A 31 1.87 -11.16 -5.54
CA GLU A 31 1.76 -11.33 -4.07
C GLU A 31 1.17 -10.09 -3.42
N ILE A 32 1.54 -8.90 -3.91
CA ILE A 32 0.99 -7.65 -3.38
C ILE A 32 -0.51 -7.58 -3.62
N THR A 33 -0.95 -7.86 -4.85
CA THR A 33 -2.39 -7.83 -5.16
C THR A 33 -3.17 -8.84 -4.34
N ARG A 34 -2.63 -10.05 -4.19
CA ARG A 34 -3.27 -11.11 -3.40
C ARG A 34 -3.37 -10.73 -1.94
N SER A 35 -2.31 -10.19 -1.37
CA SER A 35 -2.30 -9.78 0.03
C SER A 35 -3.35 -8.72 0.33
N VAL A 36 -3.48 -7.72 -0.55
CA VAL A 36 -4.49 -6.68 -0.38
C VAL A 36 -5.89 -7.27 -0.45
N GLU A 37 -6.14 -8.16 -1.40
CA GLU A 37 -7.44 -8.79 -1.53
C GLU A 37 -7.79 -9.62 -0.30
N GLU A 38 -6.86 -10.42 0.18
CA GLU A 38 -7.07 -11.27 1.35
C GLU A 38 -7.26 -10.44 2.63
N LEU A 39 -6.42 -9.45 2.86
CA LEU A 39 -6.51 -8.60 4.05
C LEU A 39 -7.81 -7.80 4.10
N THR A 40 -8.36 -7.47 2.96
CA THR A 40 -9.60 -6.68 2.87
C THR A 40 -10.83 -7.54 2.59
N ARG A 41 -10.68 -8.84 2.64
CA ARG A 41 -11.78 -9.80 2.37
C ARG A 41 -12.46 -9.52 1.03
N GLY A 42 -11.65 -9.24 0.01
CA GLY A 42 -12.13 -8.98 -1.35
C GLY A 42 -12.67 -7.58 -1.59
N GLN A 43 -12.64 -6.69 -0.58
CA GLN A 43 -13.13 -5.32 -0.75
C GLN A 43 -12.24 -4.49 -1.66
N ILE A 44 -10.94 -4.76 -1.65
CA ILE A 44 -9.99 -4.05 -2.49
C ILE A 44 -9.30 -5.07 -3.40
N LYS A 45 -9.47 -4.88 -4.70
CA LYS A 45 -8.78 -5.66 -5.72
C LYS A 45 -7.94 -4.70 -6.55
N LEU A 46 -6.62 -4.81 -6.40
CA LEU A 46 -5.70 -3.97 -7.15
C LEU A 46 -5.48 -4.57 -8.53
N THR A 47 -5.56 -3.73 -9.54
CA THR A 47 -5.13 -4.11 -10.88
C THR A 47 -3.64 -3.85 -11.04
N TYR A 48 -3.00 -4.56 -11.95
CA TYR A 48 -1.60 -4.28 -12.26
C TYR A 48 -1.43 -2.89 -12.85
N GLY A 49 -2.43 -2.41 -13.61
CA GLY A 49 -2.41 -1.06 -14.16
C GLY A 49 -2.36 0.03 -13.10
N ALA A 50 -2.95 -0.21 -11.93
CA ALA A 50 -2.88 0.73 -10.81
C ALA A 50 -1.59 0.53 -10.00
N LEU A 51 -1.16 -0.71 -9.83
CA LEU A 51 -0.03 -1.06 -8.97
C LEU A 51 1.34 -0.69 -9.55
N TYR A 52 1.60 -1.09 -10.81
CA TYR A 52 2.95 -0.95 -11.37
C TYR A 52 3.45 0.49 -11.49
N PRO A 53 2.63 1.49 -11.83
CA PRO A 53 3.11 2.87 -11.81
C PRO A 53 3.60 3.31 -10.43
N VAL A 54 2.94 2.85 -9.36
CA VAL A 54 3.35 3.16 -7.98
C VAL A 54 4.68 2.48 -7.66
N LEU A 55 4.82 1.19 -8.01
CA LEU A 55 6.06 0.46 -7.78
C LEU A 55 7.24 1.11 -8.53
N HIS A 56 7.03 1.47 -9.79
CA HIS A 56 8.08 2.09 -10.60
C HIS A 56 8.49 3.45 -10.06
N LYS A 57 7.53 4.25 -9.62
CA LYS A 57 7.81 5.55 -9.03
C LYS A 57 8.61 5.42 -7.74
N LEU A 58 8.23 4.47 -6.90
CA LEU A 58 8.93 4.22 -5.64
C LEU A 58 10.35 3.72 -5.89
N GLU A 59 10.55 2.90 -6.91
CA GLU A 59 11.89 2.46 -7.30
C GLU A 59 12.73 3.63 -7.81
N LYS A 60 12.15 4.44 -8.67
CA LYS A 60 12.82 5.62 -9.21
C LYS A 60 13.25 6.59 -8.11
N ASP A 61 12.42 6.73 -7.09
CA ASP A 61 12.70 7.62 -5.95
C ASP A 61 13.67 7.00 -4.94
N GLY A 62 14.17 5.80 -5.18
CA GLY A 62 15.12 5.13 -4.30
C GLY A 62 14.50 4.57 -3.02
N ILE A 63 13.18 4.44 -2.99
CA ILE A 63 12.44 3.90 -1.84
C ILE A 63 12.38 2.38 -1.91
N LEU A 64 12.28 1.84 -3.14
CA LEU A 64 12.30 0.40 -3.40
C LEU A 64 13.49 0.02 -4.25
N VAL A 65 13.92 -1.22 -4.10
CA VAL A 65 14.92 -1.85 -4.94
C VAL A 65 14.32 -3.13 -5.50
N THR A 66 14.74 -3.51 -6.70
CA THR A 66 14.24 -4.70 -7.35
C THR A 66 15.32 -5.76 -7.45
N GLU A 67 14.87 -7.00 -7.51
CA GLU A 67 15.73 -8.16 -7.67
C GLU A 67 15.00 -9.16 -8.57
N SER A 68 15.68 -9.66 -9.61
CA SER A 68 15.11 -10.69 -10.46
C SER A 68 15.25 -12.05 -9.81
N GLY A 69 14.18 -12.80 -9.79
CA GLY A 69 14.18 -14.19 -9.35
C GLY A 69 13.68 -15.10 -10.45
N ASN A 70 14.26 -16.31 -10.51
CA ASN A 70 13.82 -17.33 -11.45
C ASN A 70 13.05 -18.40 -10.69
N TYR A 71 11.80 -18.62 -11.12
CA TYR A 71 10.94 -19.61 -10.49
C TYR A 71 10.18 -20.36 -11.59
N ASN A 72 10.40 -21.67 -11.67
CA ASN A 72 9.74 -22.53 -12.68
C ASN A 72 9.87 -21.96 -14.10
N ASN A 73 11.07 -21.54 -14.51
CA ASN A 73 11.36 -20.97 -15.82
C ASN A 73 10.65 -19.63 -16.09
N ARG A 74 10.16 -18.97 -15.03
CA ARG A 74 9.59 -17.63 -15.13
C ARG A 74 10.48 -16.66 -14.38
N ILE A 75 10.67 -15.48 -14.95
CA ILE A 75 11.39 -14.40 -14.28
C ILE A 75 10.36 -13.59 -13.51
N ARG A 76 10.61 -13.45 -12.20
CA ARG A 76 9.81 -12.58 -11.32
C ARG A 76 10.66 -11.42 -10.87
N ILE A 77 10.04 -10.27 -10.81
CA ILE A 77 10.68 -9.07 -10.26
C ILE A 77 10.15 -8.89 -8.85
N TYR A 78 11.05 -8.98 -7.88
CA TYR A 78 10.75 -8.77 -6.47
C TYR A 78 11.10 -7.35 -6.07
N TYR A 79 10.25 -6.78 -5.25
CA TYR A 79 10.43 -5.43 -4.70
C TYR A 79 10.68 -5.53 -3.20
N SER A 80 11.59 -4.73 -2.69
CA SER A 80 11.84 -4.63 -1.26
C SER A 80 12.22 -3.21 -0.90
N LEU A 81 12.11 -2.88 0.40
CA LEU A 81 12.46 -1.55 0.89
C LEU A 81 13.96 -1.35 0.90
N THR A 82 14.40 -0.18 0.47
CA THR A 82 15.77 0.28 0.69
C THR A 82 15.89 0.83 2.11
N GLU A 83 17.10 1.19 2.55
CA GLU A 83 17.28 1.87 3.82
C GLU A 83 16.46 3.15 3.89
N LYS A 84 16.48 3.93 2.80
CA LYS A 84 15.62 5.12 2.67
C LYS A 84 14.14 4.74 2.80
N GLY A 85 13.74 3.65 2.17
CA GLY A 85 12.37 3.15 2.22
C GLY A 85 11.91 2.80 3.63
N GLU A 86 12.78 2.25 4.45
CA GLU A 86 12.45 1.93 5.85
C GLU A 86 12.07 3.19 6.63
N SER A 87 12.76 4.29 6.40
CA SER A 87 12.43 5.57 7.03
C SER A 87 11.11 6.13 6.52
N VAL A 88 10.91 6.05 5.21
CA VAL A 88 9.70 6.59 4.56
C VAL A 88 8.45 5.83 5.02
N VAL A 89 8.53 4.50 5.15
CA VAL A 89 7.35 3.70 5.47
C VAL A 89 6.81 4.04 6.86
N THR A 90 7.67 4.25 7.83
CA THR A 90 7.27 4.60 9.19
C THR A 90 6.45 5.89 9.20
N GLU A 91 6.95 6.90 8.49
CA GLU A 91 6.28 8.19 8.38
C GLU A 91 4.94 8.06 7.64
N LYS A 92 4.90 7.31 6.56
CA LYS A 92 3.68 7.15 5.76
C LYS A 92 2.59 6.39 6.52
N ILE A 93 2.96 5.40 7.31
CA ILE A 93 2.00 4.68 8.15
C ILE A 93 1.41 5.63 9.20
N ARG A 94 2.25 6.46 9.83
CA ARG A 94 1.79 7.44 10.82
C ARG A 94 0.80 8.41 10.19
N GLU A 95 1.13 8.97 9.03
CA GLU A 95 0.25 9.87 8.30
C GLU A 95 -1.10 9.22 7.98
N MET A 96 -1.06 7.96 7.56
CA MET A 96 -2.28 7.22 7.21
C MET A 96 -3.18 7.02 8.44
N LYS A 97 -2.59 6.66 9.57
CA LYS A 97 -3.36 6.48 10.81
C LYS A 97 -4.03 7.78 11.23
N GLU A 98 -3.31 8.89 11.15
CA GLU A 98 -3.88 10.19 11.47
C GLU A 98 -5.01 10.58 10.53
N PHE A 99 -4.84 10.26 9.25
CA PHE A 99 -5.87 10.51 8.24
C PHE A 99 -7.13 9.69 8.52
N ILE A 100 -6.97 8.41 8.83
CA ILE A 100 -8.09 7.53 9.16
C ILE A 100 -8.83 8.07 10.38
N ASP A 101 -8.12 8.47 11.43
CA ASP A 101 -8.74 9.04 12.62
C ASP A 101 -9.52 10.32 12.30
N SER A 102 -8.93 11.17 11.45
CA SER A 102 -9.60 12.40 11.04
C SER A 102 -10.88 12.12 10.27
N LEU A 103 -10.85 11.14 9.35
CA LEU A 103 -12.06 10.73 8.63
C LEU A 103 -13.11 10.15 9.56
N GLN A 104 -12.70 9.36 10.55
CA GLN A 104 -13.64 8.83 11.56
C GLN A 104 -14.33 9.95 12.32
N ASN A 105 -13.62 11.01 12.68
CA ASN A 105 -14.20 12.14 13.38
C ASN A 105 -15.21 12.92 12.52
N ILE A 106 -15.03 12.92 11.21
CA ILE A 106 -15.99 13.54 10.29
C ILE A 106 -17.24 12.68 10.14
N ILE A 107 -17.06 11.37 9.94
CA ILE A 107 -18.15 10.44 9.66
C ILE A 107 -18.91 10.10 10.94
N ASN A 108 -18.18 9.92 12.04
CA ASN A 108 -18.70 9.52 13.35
C ASN A 108 -18.16 10.47 14.41
N PRO A 109 -18.70 11.69 14.51
CA PRO A 109 -18.24 12.65 15.51
C PRO A 109 -18.39 12.08 16.92
N GLN A 110 -17.35 12.26 17.76
CA GLN A 110 -17.39 11.82 19.14
C GLN A 110 -18.40 12.66 19.91
N PRO A 111 -19.22 12.04 20.81
CA PRO A 111 -20.11 12.79 21.68
C PRO A 111 -19.31 13.79 22.52
N GLY A 112 -19.80 15.00 22.61
CA GLY A 112 -19.17 16.03 23.41
C GLY A 112 -18.11 16.86 22.71
N LEU A 113 -17.70 16.49 21.50
CA LEU A 113 -16.84 17.33 20.70
C LEU A 113 -17.66 18.49 20.17
N ASN A 114 -17.20 19.69 20.48
CA ASN A 114 -17.90 20.89 20.10
C ASN A 114 -17.28 21.46 18.83
N HIS A 115 -18.05 21.44 17.77
CA HIS A 115 -17.65 22.03 16.50
C HIS A 115 -18.38 23.35 16.32
N ALA A 116 -17.63 24.38 16.47
CA ALA A 116 -18.19 25.70 16.27
C ALA A 116 -18.36 26.00 14.78
#